data_2ed887e5547d9cef9b40dc1b48aa439d
#
_entry.id   2ed887e5547d9cef9b40dc1b48aa439d
#
_cell.length_a   1.000
_cell.length_b   1.000
_cell.length_c   1.000
_cell.angle_alpha   90.00
_cell.angle_beta   90.00
_cell.angle_gamma   90.00
#
_symmetry.space_group_name_H-M   'P 1'
#
loop_
_entity.id
_entity.type
_entity.pdbx_description
1 polymer ?
#
loop_
_entity_poly.entity_id
_entity_poly.type
_entity_poly.pdbx_seq_one_letter_code
_entity_poly.pdbx_strand_id
1 'polypeptide(L)'
;SSAASDVYKRQFQGLPGGLNLFSDGRALRDMVQQRFFDERFARLAAVKGTEAIQPNDGRFTILRDQSEWMSRHAHEVEKFCMFFHSAKEAQQYLPRFTAIEGVEVVQGAPDNIEVTAAGVNKGESLLALADHLGIPREATLAVGDSENDRAMLEKAGVAAVMANGMEQIRKLADIVSENDNDHDGVAEIFARLGL
;
A
#
# COMPACT_ATOMS: atom_id res chain seq x y z
N SER A 1 11.04 7.42 23.54
CA SER A 1 10.35 7.60 22.25
C SER A 1 10.39 6.28 21.50
N SER A 2 9.30 5.89 20.85
CA SER A 2 9.31 4.71 20.00
C SER A 2 10.00 5.03 18.68
N ALA A 3 10.64 4.03 18.05
CA ALA A 3 11.25 4.20 16.73
C ALA A 3 10.27 4.83 15.71
N ALA A 4 8.99 4.46 15.75
CA ALA A 4 7.96 5.04 14.89
C ALA A 4 7.76 6.54 15.10
N SER A 5 7.81 7.06 16.35
CA SER A 5 7.71 8.50 16.62
C SER A 5 8.90 9.26 16.04
N ASP A 6 10.10 8.71 16.15
CA ASP A 6 11.30 9.34 15.59
C ASP A 6 11.30 9.29 14.05
N VAL A 7 10.83 8.19 13.45
CA VAL A 7 10.62 8.07 12.01
C VAL A 7 9.61 9.12 11.53
N TYR A 8 8.45 9.25 12.21
CA TYR A 8 7.45 10.25 11.86
C TYR A 8 8.02 11.66 11.86
N LYS A 9 8.63 12.08 12.97
CA LYS A 9 9.16 13.44 13.12
C LYS A 9 10.26 13.77 12.13
N ARG A 10 11.17 12.85 11.88
CA ARG A 10 12.33 13.08 11.01
C ARG A 10 12.02 12.95 9.54
N GLN A 11 11.10 12.08 9.17
CA GLN A 11 10.90 11.65 7.79
C GLN A 11 9.59 12.14 7.17
N PHE A 12 8.51 12.21 7.92
CA PHE A 12 7.18 12.54 7.38
C PHE A 12 6.73 13.96 7.69
N GLN A 13 7.10 14.51 8.85
CA GLN A 13 6.63 15.82 9.25
C GLN A 13 7.13 16.90 8.30
N GLY A 14 6.19 17.72 7.78
CA GLY A 14 6.51 18.83 6.87
C GLY A 14 6.80 18.44 5.42
N LEU A 15 6.61 17.18 5.02
CA LEU A 15 6.68 16.79 3.61
C LEU A 15 5.46 17.30 2.84
N PRO A 16 5.64 17.65 1.55
CA PRO A 16 4.51 17.93 0.68
C PRO A 16 3.74 16.64 0.40
N GLY A 17 2.42 16.70 0.49
CA GLY A 17 1.57 15.54 0.21
C GLY A 17 0.65 15.17 1.36
N GLY A 18 0.02 14.00 1.26
CA GLY A 18 -0.94 13.48 2.24
C GLY A 18 -0.48 12.19 2.90
N LEU A 19 -0.47 12.17 4.21
CA LEU A 19 -0.06 11.01 5.02
C LEU A 19 -1.27 10.35 5.68
N ASN A 20 -1.47 9.06 5.41
CA ASN A 20 -2.30 8.17 6.21
C ASN A 20 -1.42 7.38 7.18
N LEU A 21 -1.84 7.31 8.43
CA LEU A 21 -1.35 6.35 9.41
C LEU A 21 -2.31 5.16 9.45
N PHE A 22 -1.78 3.98 9.67
CA PHE A 22 -2.59 2.78 9.91
C PHE A 22 -2.30 2.27 11.31
N SER A 23 -3.36 2.01 12.06
CA SER A 23 -3.32 1.52 13.43
C SER A 23 -4.62 0.80 13.75
N ASP A 24 -4.55 -0.39 14.35
CA ASP A 24 -5.70 -1.23 14.71
C ASP A 24 -6.68 -1.45 13.54
N GLY A 25 -6.12 -1.74 12.34
CA GLY A 25 -6.89 -1.95 11.12
C GLY A 25 -7.61 -0.70 10.60
N ARG A 26 -7.31 0.49 11.09
CA ARG A 26 -7.94 1.77 10.70
C ARG A 26 -6.93 2.67 10.01
N ALA A 27 -7.42 3.43 9.03
CA ALA A 27 -6.66 4.51 8.44
C ALA A 27 -6.97 5.83 9.19
N LEU A 28 -5.92 6.49 9.68
CA LEU A 28 -6.00 7.69 10.50
C LEU A 28 -5.36 8.87 9.77
N ARG A 29 -5.99 10.04 9.80
CA ARG A 29 -5.44 11.30 9.30
C ARG A 29 -6.11 12.50 9.95
N ASP A 30 -5.46 13.64 9.98
CA ASP A 30 -6.09 14.88 10.42
C ASP A 30 -6.74 15.66 9.27
N MET A 31 -7.33 16.81 9.58
CA MET A 31 -8.01 17.64 8.57
C MET A 31 -7.05 18.26 7.54
N VAL A 32 -5.77 18.41 7.87
CA VAL A 32 -4.77 18.90 6.92
C VAL A 32 -4.53 17.83 5.85
N GLN A 33 -4.34 16.60 6.29
CA GLN A 33 -4.17 15.45 5.41
C GLN A 33 -5.45 15.19 4.60
N GLN A 34 -6.63 15.29 5.24
CA GLN A 34 -7.92 15.12 4.57
C GLN A 34 -8.05 16.06 3.37
N ARG A 35 -7.70 17.34 3.51
CA ARG A 35 -7.77 18.31 2.39
C ARG A 35 -6.91 17.90 1.20
N PHE A 36 -5.69 17.40 1.45
CA PHE A 36 -4.85 16.88 0.36
C PHE A 36 -5.56 15.76 -0.41
N PHE A 37 -6.19 14.82 0.30
CA PHE A 37 -6.89 13.71 -0.34
C PHE A 37 -8.15 14.17 -1.07
N ASP A 38 -8.90 15.13 -0.54
CA ASP A 38 -10.07 15.71 -1.21
C ASP A 38 -9.67 16.34 -2.56
N GLU A 39 -8.59 17.12 -2.57
CA GLU A 39 -8.05 17.73 -3.79
C GLU A 39 -7.52 16.68 -4.76
N ARG A 40 -6.84 15.63 -4.26
CA ARG A 40 -6.35 14.53 -5.07
C ARG A 40 -7.51 13.77 -5.74
N PHE A 41 -8.55 13.42 -4.99
CA PHE A 41 -9.71 12.73 -5.53
C PHE A 41 -10.47 13.59 -6.55
N ALA A 42 -10.63 14.88 -6.30
CA ALA A 42 -11.24 15.80 -7.27
C ALA A 42 -10.45 15.83 -8.60
N ARG A 43 -9.11 15.86 -8.54
CA ARG A 43 -8.28 15.80 -9.76
C ARG A 43 -8.43 14.46 -10.50
N LEU A 44 -8.42 13.33 -9.79
CA LEU A 44 -8.58 12.01 -10.39
C LEU A 44 -9.95 11.85 -11.05
N ALA A 45 -11.02 12.30 -10.39
CA ALA A 45 -12.38 12.27 -10.92
C ALA A 45 -12.50 13.10 -12.20
N ALA A 46 -11.88 14.28 -12.25
CA ALA A 46 -11.87 15.13 -13.43
C ALA A 46 -11.17 14.48 -14.64
N VAL A 47 -10.16 13.65 -14.42
CA VAL A 47 -9.41 12.97 -15.49
C VAL A 47 -10.11 11.68 -15.94
N LYS A 48 -10.64 10.88 -15.01
CA LYS A 48 -11.21 9.56 -15.31
C LYS A 48 -12.70 9.58 -15.63
N GLY A 49 -13.40 10.71 -15.45
CA GLY A 49 -14.86 10.82 -15.67
C GLY A 49 -15.69 9.94 -14.72
N THR A 50 -15.11 9.42 -13.68
CA THR A 50 -15.77 8.59 -12.68
C THR A 50 -16.50 9.46 -11.66
N GLU A 51 -17.67 9.01 -11.18
CA GLU A 51 -18.27 9.58 -9.97
C GLU A 51 -17.21 9.57 -8.86
N ALA A 52 -16.99 10.74 -8.27
CA ALA A 52 -15.96 10.92 -7.26
C ALA A 52 -16.15 9.86 -6.17
N ILE A 53 -15.11 9.08 -5.91
CA ILE A 53 -15.02 8.27 -4.70
C ILE A 53 -15.31 9.23 -3.56
N GLN A 54 -16.39 8.98 -2.80
CA GLN A 54 -16.81 9.89 -1.73
C GLN A 54 -15.63 10.08 -0.77
N PRO A 55 -15.17 11.31 -0.54
CA PRO A 55 -13.92 11.58 0.19
C PRO A 55 -13.92 11.06 1.63
N ASN A 56 -15.08 10.74 2.18
CA ASN A 56 -15.23 10.21 3.54
C ASN A 56 -16.40 9.23 3.62
N ASP A 57 -16.13 7.99 3.22
CA ASP A 57 -17.09 6.88 3.31
C ASP A 57 -17.02 6.11 4.65
N GLY A 58 -16.47 6.74 5.69
CA GLY A 58 -16.31 6.15 7.03
C GLY A 58 -15.08 5.25 7.18
N ARG A 59 -14.28 5.03 6.12
CA ARG A 59 -13.04 4.23 6.19
C ARG A 59 -11.91 4.92 6.91
N PHE A 60 -12.01 6.23 7.12
CA PHE A 60 -10.96 7.03 7.76
C PHE A 60 -11.44 7.59 9.10
N THR A 61 -10.59 7.48 10.10
CA THR A 61 -10.77 8.18 11.38
C THR A 61 -10.06 9.53 11.30
N ILE A 62 -10.81 10.61 11.48
CA ILE A 62 -10.27 11.97 11.46
C ILE A 62 -9.75 12.32 12.86
N LEU A 63 -8.44 12.51 12.96
CA LEU A 63 -7.77 12.98 14.18
C LEU A 63 -7.89 14.50 14.30
N ARG A 64 -7.85 15.00 15.53
CA ARG A 64 -7.74 16.44 15.78
C ARG A 64 -6.40 16.99 15.27
N ASP A 65 -5.31 16.29 15.56
CA ASP A 65 -3.94 16.59 15.18
C ASP A 65 -3.15 15.29 15.09
N GLN A 66 -2.59 15.02 13.94
CA GLN A 66 -1.85 13.78 13.68
C GLN A 66 -0.52 13.74 14.45
N SER A 67 0.15 14.89 14.61
CA SER A 67 1.40 14.98 15.34
C SER A 67 1.20 14.79 16.84
N GLU A 68 0.11 15.35 17.39
CA GLU A 68 -0.26 15.14 18.79
C GLU A 68 -0.59 13.66 19.05
N TRP A 69 -1.37 13.02 18.17
CA TRP A 69 -1.70 11.61 18.26
C TRP A 69 -0.43 10.75 18.21
N MET A 70 0.46 10.99 17.26
CA MET A 70 1.74 10.29 17.12
C MET A 70 2.63 10.40 18.36
N SER A 71 2.57 11.53 19.08
CA SER A 71 3.39 11.70 20.28
C SER A 71 3.04 10.72 21.43
N ARG A 72 1.82 10.18 21.40
CA ARG A 72 1.28 9.28 22.44
C ARG A 72 1.13 7.84 21.97
N HIS A 73 0.85 7.62 20.68
CA HIS A 73 0.41 6.35 20.10
C HIS A 73 1.38 5.80 19.04
N ALA A 74 2.60 6.32 18.94
CA ALA A 74 3.54 5.90 17.90
C ALA A 74 3.85 4.39 17.91
N HIS A 75 3.72 3.72 19.05
CA HIS A 75 3.91 2.29 19.21
C HIS A 75 2.76 1.44 18.63
N GLU A 76 1.63 2.08 18.33
CA GLU A 76 0.45 1.44 17.73
C GLU A 76 0.43 1.56 16.21
N VAL A 77 1.38 2.28 15.61
CA VAL A 77 1.42 2.47 14.15
C VAL A 77 1.94 1.22 13.47
N GLU A 78 1.12 0.68 12.57
CA GLU A 78 1.41 -0.50 11.76
C GLU A 78 2.03 -0.12 10.41
N LYS A 79 1.56 0.99 9.80
CA LYS A 79 2.03 1.46 8.50
C LYS A 79 1.88 2.97 8.35
N PHE A 80 2.85 3.57 7.66
CA PHE A 80 2.75 4.91 7.07
C PHE A 80 2.50 4.77 5.57
N CYS A 81 1.57 5.56 5.03
CA CYS A 81 1.32 5.62 3.59
C CYS A 81 1.26 7.08 3.16
N MET A 82 2.33 7.55 2.51
CA MET A 82 2.47 8.91 2.03
C MET A 82 2.13 8.98 0.55
N PHE A 83 1.25 9.90 0.18
CA PHE A 83 0.95 10.23 -1.22
C PHE A 83 1.51 11.60 -1.57
N PHE A 84 2.09 11.70 -2.74
CA PHE A 84 2.67 12.91 -3.29
C PHE A 84 1.78 13.48 -4.41
N HIS A 85 2.06 14.71 -4.86
CA HIS A 85 1.31 15.32 -5.96
C HIS A 85 1.64 14.67 -7.32
N SER A 86 2.78 13.98 -7.43
CA SER A 86 3.22 13.31 -8.66
C SER A 86 4.19 12.15 -8.37
N ALA A 87 4.32 11.23 -9.35
CA ALA A 87 5.33 10.19 -9.33
C ALA A 87 6.76 10.74 -9.25
N LYS A 88 7.03 11.86 -9.93
CA LYS A 88 8.35 12.54 -9.87
C LYS A 88 8.69 13.00 -8.46
N GLU A 89 7.71 13.54 -7.75
CA GLU A 89 7.89 13.98 -6.37
C GLU A 89 8.12 12.77 -5.44
N ALA A 90 7.35 11.69 -5.57
CA ALA A 90 7.57 10.47 -4.82
C ALA A 90 9.00 9.91 -5.03
N GLN A 91 9.48 9.86 -6.29
CA GLN A 91 10.83 9.41 -6.61
C GLN A 91 11.93 10.31 -6.00
N GLN A 92 11.68 11.61 -5.88
CA GLN A 92 12.62 12.53 -5.23
C GLN A 92 12.80 12.22 -3.74
N TYR A 93 11.72 11.79 -3.06
CA TYR A 93 11.74 11.49 -1.63
C TYR A 93 12.04 10.03 -1.30
N LEU A 94 11.86 9.10 -2.24
CA LEU A 94 12.06 7.66 -2.01
C LEU A 94 13.41 7.31 -1.36
N PRO A 95 14.57 7.89 -1.77
CA PRO A 95 15.86 7.59 -1.13
C PRO A 95 15.91 7.94 0.36
N ARG A 96 15.15 8.96 0.78
CA ARG A 96 15.07 9.36 2.19
C ARG A 96 14.42 8.29 3.06
N PHE A 97 13.44 7.57 2.52
CA PHE A 97 12.74 6.51 3.24
C PHE A 97 13.50 5.20 3.20
N THR A 98 14.09 4.85 2.06
CA THR A 98 14.88 3.62 1.92
C THR A 98 16.17 3.64 2.74
N ALA A 99 16.63 4.81 3.18
CA ALA A 99 17.77 4.95 4.09
C ALA A 99 17.44 4.70 5.58
N ILE A 100 16.16 4.46 5.92
CA ILE A 100 15.74 4.21 7.30
C ILE A 100 16.02 2.74 7.64
N GLU A 101 16.82 2.50 8.66
CA GLU A 101 17.05 1.14 9.16
C GLU A 101 15.81 0.58 9.90
N GLY A 102 15.59 -0.72 9.80
CA GLY A 102 14.51 -1.41 10.53
C GLY A 102 13.12 -1.20 9.94
N VAL A 103 13.03 -0.70 8.70
CA VAL A 103 11.77 -0.57 7.97
C VAL A 103 11.83 -1.24 6.60
N GLU A 104 10.68 -1.54 6.07
CA GLU A 104 10.46 -1.94 4.69
C GLU A 104 9.73 -0.83 3.95
N VAL A 105 10.20 -0.49 2.76
CA VAL A 105 9.68 0.62 1.95
C VAL A 105 9.26 0.10 0.60
N VAL A 106 8.00 0.28 0.25
CA VAL A 106 7.42 -0.15 -1.03
C VAL A 106 6.57 0.95 -1.65
N GLN A 107 6.28 0.81 -2.93
CA GLN A 107 5.33 1.65 -3.67
C GLN A 107 4.18 0.79 -4.20
N GLY A 108 2.96 1.09 -3.79
CA GLY A 108 1.73 0.49 -4.33
C GLY A 108 1.17 1.27 -5.52
N ALA A 109 1.66 2.51 -5.72
CA ALA A 109 1.35 3.36 -6.87
C ALA A 109 2.58 4.24 -7.19
N PRO A 110 2.70 4.80 -8.40
CA PRO A 110 3.85 5.62 -8.78
C PRO A 110 4.07 6.85 -7.90
N ASP A 111 3.01 7.36 -7.30
CA ASP A 111 2.99 8.59 -6.51
C ASP A 111 2.84 8.37 -5.00
N ASN A 112 3.02 7.11 -4.52
CA ASN A 112 3.02 6.84 -3.07
C ASN A 112 4.32 6.20 -2.58
N ILE A 113 4.50 6.27 -1.27
CA ILE A 113 5.53 5.54 -0.51
C ILE A 113 4.86 4.96 0.73
N GLU A 114 4.98 3.66 0.90
CA GLU A 114 4.51 2.91 2.06
C GLU A 114 5.69 2.45 2.90
N VAL A 115 5.58 2.61 4.22
CA VAL A 115 6.62 2.24 5.17
C VAL A 115 6.00 1.37 6.26
N THR A 116 6.54 0.18 6.44
CA THR A 116 6.19 -0.78 7.50
C THR A 116 7.44 -1.15 8.31
N ALA A 117 7.28 -1.88 9.39
CA ALA A 117 8.42 -2.47 10.08
C ALA A 117 9.12 -3.51 9.17
N ALA A 118 10.43 -3.68 9.35
CA ALA A 118 11.20 -4.69 8.63
C ALA A 118 10.58 -6.09 8.81
N GLY A 119 10.46 -6.84 7.72
CA GLY A 119 9.83 -8.15 7.69
C GLY A 119 8.29 -8.12 7.73
N VAL A 120 7.66 -6.95 7.70
CA VAL A 120 6.21 -6.80 7.61
C VAL A 120 5.83 -6.44 6.18
N ASN A 121 5.51 -7.44 5.38
CA ASN A 121 5.10 -7.29 3.98
C ASN A 121 4.00 -8.30 3.62
N LYS A 122 3.41 -8.15 2.44
CA LYS A 122 2.33 -9.03 1.97
C LYS A 122 2.75 -10.51 1.87
N GLY A 123 4.02 -10.79 1.59
CA GLY A 123 4.52 -12.15 1.48
C GLY A 123 4.61 -12.85 2.83
N GLU A 124 5.16 -12.19 3.85
CA GLU A 124 5.19 -12.72 5.20
C GLU A 124 3.76 -12.89 5.75
N SER A 125 2.88 -11.93 5.47
CA SER A 125 1.47 -12.00 5.88
C SER A 125 0.72 -13.15 5.21
N LEU A 126 0.98 -13.42 3.93
CA LEU A 126 0.40 -14.58 3.22
C LEU A 126 0.81 -15.89 3.89
N LEU A 127 2.11 -16.06 4.15
CA LEU A 127 2.61 -17.30 4.75
C LEU A 127 2.13 -17.47 6.19
N ALA A 128 2.11 -16.40 6.98
CA ALA A 128 1.59 -16.44 8.35
C ALA A 128 0.10 -16.81 8.39
N LEU A 129 -0.70 -16.28 7.45
CA LEU A 129 -2.12 -16.64 7.33
C LEU A 129 -2.30 -18.10 6.88
N ALA A 130 -1.52 -18.54 5.89
CA ALA A 130 -1.56 -19.92 5.41
C ALA A 130 -1.20 -20.91 6.53
N ASP A 131 -0.15 -20.64 7.29
CA ASP A 131 0.26 -21.43 8.45
C ASP A 131 -0.84 -21.48 9.53
N HIS A 132 -1.41 -20.32 9.86
CA HIS A 132 -2.51 -20.23 10.83
C HIS A 132 -3.74 -21.07 10.41
N LEU A 133 -4.02 -21.14 9.12
CA LEU A 133 -5.14 -21.92 8.56
C LEU A 133 -4.78 -23.37 8.25
N GLY A 134 -3.53 -23.79 8.45
CA GLY A 134 -3.05 -25.12 8.10
C GLY A 134 -3.00 -25.38 6.59
N ILE A 135 -2.87 -24.31 5.79
CA ILE A 135 -2.78 -24.39 4.32
C ILE A 135 -1.29 -24.46 3.94
N PRO A 136 -0.84 -25.50 3.22
CA PRO A 136 0.54 -25.56 2.77
C PRO A 136 0.82 -24.45 1.73
N ARG A 137 2.05 -23.96 1.69
CA ARG A 137 2.47 -22.89 0.77
C ARG A 137 2.07 -23.18 -0.68
N GLU A 138 2.25 -24.42 -1.12
CA GLU A 138 1.99 -24.88 -2.48
C GLU A 138 0.49 -24.74 -2.88
N ALA A 139 -0.40 -24.67 -1.90
CA ALA A 139 -1.84 -24.44 -2.09
C ALA A 139 -2.25 -22.96 -1.99
N THR A 140 -1.29 -22.03 -1.98
CA THR A 140 -1.58 -20.60 -1.97
C THR A 140 -1.50 -20.01 -3.36
N LEU A 141 -2.40 -19.08 -3.67
CA LEU A 141 -2.41 -18.24 -4.86
C LEU A 141 -2.21 -16.78 -4.47
N ALA A 142 -1.23 -16.12 -5.08
CA ALA A 142 -1.07 -14.67 -4.99
C ALA A 142 -1.45 -14.03 -6.33
N VAL A 143 -2.23 -12.95 -6.27
CA VAL A 143 -2.56 -12.12 -7.43
C VAL A 143 -2.13 -10.70 -7.14
N GLY A 144 -1.36 -10.08 -8.05
CA GLY A 144 -0.83 -8.74 -7.86
C GLY A 144 -0.54 -8.01 -9.16
N ASP A 145 -0.11 -6.74 -9.07
CA ASP A 145 0.18 -5.91 -10.22
C ASP A 145 1.34 -4.94 -10.01
N SER A 146 1.78 -4.71 -8.77
CA SER A 146 2.72 -3.65 -8.42
C SER A 146 3.81 -4.09 -7.43
N GLU A 147 4.76 -3.21 -7.15
CA GLU A 147 5.98 -3.54 -6.40
C GLU A 147 5.68 -4.01 -4.96
N ASN A 148 4.61 -3.52 -4.34
CA ASN A 148 4.20 -3.97 -3.00
C ASN A 148 3.66 -5.42 -2.97
N ASP A 149 3.42 -6.05 -4.13
CA ASP A 149 2.99 -7.44 -4.26
C ASP A 149 4.16 -8.40 -4.47
N ARG A 150 5.36 -7.88 -4.79
CA ARG A 150 6.55 -8.68 -5.10
C ARG A 150 6.77 -9.81 -4.11
N ALA A 151 6.87 -9.47 -2.83
CA ALA A 151 7.16 -10.47 -1.78
C ALA A 151 6.07 -11.55 -1.70
N MET A 152 4.81 -11.20 -1.94
CA MET A 152 3.69 -12.14 -1.95
C MET A 152 3.76 -13.08 -3.15
N LEU A 153 4.05 -12.55 -4.34
CA LEU A 153 4.20 -13.32 -5.57
C LEU A 153 5.40 -14.27 -5.50
N GLU A 154 6.54 -13.84 -4.95
CA GLU A 154 7.74 -14.68 -4.78
C GLU A 154 7.53 -15.82 -3.76
N LYS A 155 6.62 -15.65 -2.81
CA LYS A 155 6.40 -16.61 -1.71
C LYS A 155 5.22 -17.54 -1.91
N ALA A 156 4.24 -17.19 -2.73
CA ALA A 156 3.09 -18.04 -3.00
C ALA A 156 3.46 -19.37 -3.68
N GLY A 157 2.55 -20.31 -3.62
CA GLY A 157 2.61 -21.55 -4.40
C GLY A 157 2.38 -21.32 -5.89
N VAL A 158 1.46 -20.39 -6.21
CA VAL A 158 1.18 -19.92 -7.58
C VAL A 158 1.18 -18.39 -7.57
N ALA A 159 1.96 -17.80 -8.46
CA ALA A 159 2.03 -16.36 -8.67
C ALA A 159 1.25 -15.96 -9.92
N ALA A 160 0.25 -15.10 -9.80
CA ALA A 160 -0.50 -14.56 -10.92
C ALA A 160 -0.40 -13.03 -10.97
N VAL A 161 -0.26 -12.47 -12.16
CA VAL A 161 -0.10 -11.02 -12.32
C VAL A 161 -1.08 -10.51 -13.37
N MET A 162 -1.65 -9.34 -13.11
CA MET A 162 -2.61 -8.69 -14.01
C MET A 162 -1.94 -8.23 -15.31
N ALA A 163 -2.69 -8.19 -16.43
CA ALA A 163 -2.19 -7.74 -17.73
C ALA A 163 -1.57 -6.34 -17.67
N ASN A 164 -2.15 -5.42 -16.88
CA ASN A 164 -1.65 -4.08 -16.66
C ASN A 164 -0.57 -3.98 -15.57
N GLY A 165 -0.14 -5.11 -15.00
CA GLY A 165 0.91 -5.14 -13.98
C GLY A 165 2.25 -4.62 -14.49
N MET A 166 3.06 -4.07 -13.57
CA MET A 166 4.41 -3.57 -13.87
C MET A 166 5.25 -4.66 -14.53
N GLU A 167 6.06 -4.31 -15.54
CA GLU A 167 6.86 -5.27 -16.30
C GLU A 167 7.75 -6.16 -15.43
N GLN A 168 8.42 -5.56 -14.42
CA GLN A 168 9.27 -6.30 -13.48
C GLN A 168 8.48 -7.25 -12.59
N ILE A 169 7.20 -7.00 -12.34
CA ILE A 169 6.30 -7.85 -11.56
C ILE A 169 5.75 -8.99 -12.42
N ARG A 170 5.38 -8.72 -13.67
CA ARG A 170 4.96 -9.77 -14.62
C ARG A 170 6.02 -10.85 -14.85
N LYS A 171 7.31 -10.52 -14.71
CA LYS A 171 8.41 -11.48 -14.79
C LYS A 171 8.46 -12.51 -13.67
N LEU A 172 7.72 -12.28 -12.57
CA LEU A 172 7.62 -13.19 -11.41
C LEU A 172 6.46 -14.17 -11.55
N ALA A 173 5.58 -13.97 -12.55
CA ALA A 173 4.31 -14.68 -12.64
C ALA A 173 4.46 -16.06 -13.29
N ASP A 174 3.78 -17.05 -12.70
CA ASP A 174 3.44 -18.32 -13.35
C ASP A 174 2.30 -18.11 -14.37
N ILE A 175 1.40 -17.16 -14.08
CA ILE A 175 0.23 -16.81 -14.89
C ILE A 175 0.16 -15.29 -15.04
N VAL A 176 0.10 -14.78 -16.27
CA VAL A 176 -0.29 -13.39 -16.55
C VAL A 176 -1.68 -13.42 -17.18
N SER A 177 -2.62 -12.62 -16.63
CA SER A 177 -3.96 -12.51 -17.22
C SER A 177 -3.91 -11.81 -18.59
N GLU A 178 -4.87 -12.09 -19.45
CA GLU A 178 -5.07 -11.35 -20.71
C GLU A 178 -5.82 -10.04 -20.45
N ASN A 179 -6.68 -10.05 -19.42
CA ASN A 179 -7.48 -8.91 -18.99
C ASN A 179 -6.79 -8.14 -17.85
N ASP A 180 -7.05 -6.85 -17.78
CA ASP A 180 -6.58 -5.98 -16.69
C ASP A 180 -7.56 -5.97 -15.49
N ASN A 181 -7.26 -5.12 -14.51
CA ASN A 181 -8.07 -4.98 -13.29
C ASN A 181 -9.46 -4.37 -13.54
N ASP A 182 -9.67 -3.67 -14.65
CA ASP A 182 -10.96 -3.05 -15.01
C ASP A 182 -11.81 -4.01 -15.89
N HIS A 183 -11.26 -5.13 -16.33
CA HIS A 183 -11.87 -6.12 -17.25
C HIS A 183 -11.83 -7.54 -16.70
N ASP A 184 -12.14 -7.74 -15.43
CA ASP A 184 -12.28 -9.06 -14.79
C ASP A 184 -11.03 -9.97 -14.83
N GLY A 185 -9.82 -9.41 -14.89
CA GLY A 185 -8.60 -10.20 -14.96
C GLY A 185 -8.39 -11.17 -13.79
N VAL A 186 -8.86 -10.84 -12.58
CA VAL A 186 -8.82 -11.77 -11.43
C VAL A 186 -9.74 -12.97 -11.68
N ALA A 187 -10.96 -12.75 -12.18
CA ALA A 187 -11.91 -13.82 -12.49
C ALA A 187 -11.37 -14.74 -13.59
N GLU A 188 -10.68 -14.17 -14.59
CA GLU A 188 -9.98 -14.95 -15.64
C GLU A 188 -8.92 -15.87 -15.01
N ILE A 189 -8.09 -15.36 -14.08
CA ILE A 189 -7.06 -16.17 -13.41
C ILE A 189 -7.70 -17.36 -12.68
N PHE A 190 -8.79 -17.12 -11.91
CA PHE A 190 -9.51 -18.21 -11.25
C PHE A 190 -10.07 -19.24 -12.23
N ALA A 191 -10.70 -18.79 -13.32
CA ALA A 191 -11.22 -19.69 -14.35
C ALA A 191 -10.12 -20.55 -15.00
N ARG A 192 -8.93 -19.97 -15.27
CA ARG A 192 -7.77 -20.70 -15.82
C ARG A 192 -7.21 -21.75 -14.87
N LEU A 193 -7.38 -21.55 -13.55
CA LEU A 193 -6.98 -22.52 -12.51
C LEU A 193 -8.08 -23.54 -12.18
N GLY A 194 -9.27 -23.40 -12.76
CA GLY A 194 -10.41 -24.28 -12.48
C GLY A 194 -11.04 -24.05 -11.11
N LEU A 195 -10.94 -22.83 -10.56
CA LEU A 195 -11.47 -22.40 -9.28
C LEU A 195 -12.80 -21.67 -9.44
#